data_c9c59af4e801fcbcb6e3f3eab43f4dd9
#
_entry.id   c9c59af4e801fcbcb6e3f3eab43f4dd9
#
_cell.length_a   1.000
_cell.length_b   1.000
_cell.length_c   1.000
_cell.angle_alpha   90.00
_cell.angle_beta   90.00
_cell.angle_gamma   90.00
#
_symmetry.space_group_name_H-M   'P 1'
#
loop_
_entity.id
_entity.type
_entity.pdbx_description
1 polymer ?
#
loop_
_entity_poly.entity_id
_entity_poly.type
_entity_poly.pdbx_seq_one_letter_code
_entity_poly.pdbx_strand_id
1 'polypeptide(L)'
;VDDGTRIRLAGKGEAGSRGAGNGDLYLFINVYSHDLFKRSDENLYFECPISIADAALGSTIEIPTIDGGKAKIKIPAGTQSGKQLRLKGKGMPFIRGSGYGDLYVQLNTEVPISLNKEQKELLEKFRQIENEKSNPSIKKFFEKAKNFWKN
;
A
#
# COMPACT_ATOMS: atom_id res chain seq x y z
N VAL A 1 17.66 -16.86 -3.69
CA VAL A 1 17.96 -16.00 -4.21
C VAL A 1 17.65 -14.66 -3.89
N ASP A 2 18.22 -13.85 -3.85
CA ASP A 2 18.03 -12.54 -3.49
C ASP A 2 18.18 -11.64 -4.62
N ASP A 3 18.10 -10.42 -4.42
CA ASP A 3 18.32 -9.49 -5.42
C ASP A 3 19.59 -9.73 -6.04
N GLY A 4 19.60 -10.13 -7.09
CA GLY A 4 20.78 -10.55 -7.59
C GLY A 4 20.99 -11.97 -7.36
N THR A 5 20.23 -12.72 -6.93
CA THR A 5 20.36 -14.09 -6.96
C THR A 5 19.27 -14.73 -7.66
N ARG A 6 18.49 -15.11 -7.48
CA ARG A 6 17.41 -15.77 -7.71
C ARG A 6 16.62 -16.41 -7.95
N ILE A 7 16.15 -16.76 -8.14
CA ILE A 7 15.38 -17.60 -8.15
C ILE A 7 14.54 -17.71 -8.78
N ARG A 8 14.15 -18.00 -9.22
CA ARG A 8 13.21 -18.51 -9.70
C ARG A 8 12.26 -18.69 -9.83
N LEU A 9 12.03 -18.36 -10.05
CA LEU A 9 10.96 -19.00 -10.15
C LEU A 9 10.46 -19.43 -10.43
N ALA A 10 10.50 -19.35 -10.33
CA ALA A 10 9.74 -20.16 -10.64
C ALA A 10 8.98 -20.27 -11.00
N GLY A 11 9.05 -19.87 -11.42
CA GLY A 11 8.30 -20.27 -12.04
C GLY A 11 7.86 -19.65 -12.44
N LYS A 12 8.26 -19.07 -12.91
CA LYS A 12 7.96 -18.80 -13.47
C LYS A 12 7.95 -18.43 -13.78
N GLY A 13 7.91 -17.81 -13.99
CA GLY A 13 7.92 -17.93 -14.42
C GLY A 13 7.72 -17.43 -14.80
N GLU A 14 7.86 -16.99 -15.16
CA GLU A 14 7.67 -17.13 -15.60
C GLU A 14 7.48 -17.38 -15.72
N ALA A 15 7.45 -17.15 -15.80
CA ALA A 15 7.16 -17.72 -15.89
C ALA A 15 6.98 -18.05 -15.69
N GLY A 16 6.95 -17.74 -15.98
CA GLY A 16 6.86 -18.42 -15.91
C GLY A 16 6.67 -18.42 -15.41
N SER A 17 6.67 -18.31 -15.62
CA SER A 17 6.52 -18.74 -15.32
C SER A 17 6.26 -18.98 -14.92
N ARG A 18 6.36 -19.33 -14.91
CA ARG A 18 6.19 -20.01 -14.74
C ARG A 18 6.16 -20.68 -14.18
N GLY A 19 6.00 -20.43 -13.81
CA GLY A 19 6.08 -21.35 -13.47
C GLY A 19 6.36 -21.78 -12.84
N ALA A 20 6.35 -21.88 -12.84
CA ALA A 20 6.66 -22.52 -12.48
C ALA A 20 6.82 -22.90 -11.99
N GLY A 21 6.70 -22.88 -12.16
CA GLY A 21 6.78 -23.35 -12.00
C GLY A 21 6.87 -22.98 -11.80
N ASN A 22 6.72 -22.83 -12.30
CA ASN A 22 6.90 -22.62 -12.37
C ASN A 22 7.24 -22.15 -11.95
N GLY A 23 7.03 -21.88 -11.89
CA GLY A 23 7.47 -21.76 -11.77
C GLY A 23 7.89 -21.08 -11.23
N ASP A 24 7.99 -21.03 -11.56
CA ASP A 24 8.41 -20.73 -11.26
C ASP A 24 8.76 -19.72 -11.17
N LEU A 25 8.80 -19.50 -11.29
CA LEU A 25 9.13 -19.01 -11.42
C LEU A 25 9.62 -18.30 -11.22
N TYR A 26 9.74 -17.82 -11.42
CA TYR A 26 10.24 -17.49 -11.44
C TYR A 26 10.70 -16.95 -11.07
N LEU A 27 10.97 -16.86 -11.09
CA LEU A 27 11.52 -16.62 -10.83
C LEU A 27 12.16 -16.21 -10.42
N PHE A 28 12.64 -15.61 -10.41
CA PHE A 28 13.26 -15.28 -10.15
C PHE A 28 13.70 -14.72 -9.59
N ILE A 29 13.89 -14.24 -9.73
CA ILE A 29 14.31 -13.78 -9.24
C ILE A 29 14.55 -12.97 -9.18
N ASN A 30 14.87 -12.62 -9.89
CA ASN A 30 15.07 -11.77 -9.65
C ASN A 30 14.91 -11.51 -8.73
N VAL A 31 15.09 -12.04 -8.59
CA VAL A 31 15.09 -11.53 -7.82
C VAL A 31 15.03 -10.27 -7.92
N TYR A 32 14.94 -9.93 -8.32
CA TYR A 32 15.09 -8.71 -8.78
C TYR A 32 14.11 -7.75 -8.35
N SER A 33 14.47 -6.53 -8.30
CA SER A 33 13.57 -5.53 -7.91
C SER A 33 12.55 -5.35 -8.99
N HIS A 34 11.35 -5.42 -8.59
CA HIS A 34 10.21 -5.14 -9.38
C HIS A 34 9.98 -3.64 -9.33
N ASP A 35 9.44 -3.07 -10.35
CA ASP A 35 9.05 -1.67 -10.30
C ASP A 35 8.06 -1.40 -9.18
N LEU A 36 7.24 -2.39 -8.89
CA LEU A 36 6.18 -2.26 -7.91
C LEU A 36 6.59 -2.76 -6.55
N PHE A 37 7.22 -3.91 -6.48
CA PHE A 37 7.53 -4.56 -5.21
C PHE A 37 8.99 -4.39 -4.83
N LYS A 38 9.23 -4.11 -3.55
CA LYS A 38 10.55 -4.19 -2.96
C LYS A 38 10.60 -5.43 -2.11
N ARG A 39 11.78 -6.00 -1.98
CA ARG A 39 11.95 -7.27 -1.30
C ARG A 39 12.94 -7.16 -0.16
N SER A 40 12.61 -7.82 0.97
CA SER A 40 13.53 -8.01 2.08
C SER A 40 13.34 -9.44 2.55
N ASP A 41 14.32 -10.30 2.24
CA ASP A 41 14.24 -11.73 2.44
C ASP A 41 12.98 -12.31 1.78
N GLU A 42 12.05 -12.88 2.53
CA GLU A 42 10.83 -13.42 1.97
C GLU A 42 9.68 -12.44 1.99
N ASN A 43 9.88 -11.27 2.55
CA ASN A 43 8.80 -10.29 2.62
C ASN A 43 8.86 -9.33 1.46
N LEU A 44 7.69 -8.87 1.06
CA LEU A 44 7.55 -7.91 -0.02
C LEU A 44 6.90 -6.66 0.51
N TYR A 45 7.23 -5.54 -0.12
CA TYR A 45 6.74 -4.22 0.28
C TYR A 45 6.38 -3.42 -0.95
N PHE A 46 5.28 -2.68 -0.90
CA PHE A 46 5.06 -1.64 -1.90
C PHE A 46 4.18 -0.54 -1.33
N GLU A 47 4.25 0.61 -1.99
CA GLU A 47 3.45 1.75 -1.62
C GLU A 47 2.27 1.85 -2.57
N CYS A 48 1.08 2.02 -2.01
CA CYS A 48 -0.15 2.10 -2.78
C CYS A 48 -0.79 3.47 -2.57
N PRO A 49 -0.85 4.30 -3.62
CA PRO A 49 -1.55 5.56 -3.48
C PRO A 49 -3.05 5.33 -3.44
N ILE A 50 -3.73 6.05 -2.57
CA ILE A 50 -5.18 5.98 -2.47
C ILE A 50 -5.75 7.39 -2.47
N SER A 51 -6.99 7.54 -2.90
CA SER A 51 -7.61 8.85 -2.93
C SER A 51 -7.98 9.32 -1.53
N ILE A 52 -8.09 10.63 -1.35
CA ILE A 52 -8.53 11.18 -0.07
C ILE A 52 -9.94 10.71 0.28
N ALA A 53 -10.80 10.52 -0.72
CA ALA A 53 -12.15 10.04 -0.48
C ALA A 53 -12.14 8.60 0.04
N ASP A 54 -11.33 7.73 -0.57
CA ASP A 54 -11.21 6.35 -0.12
C ASP A 54 -10.64 6.28 1.29
N ALA A 55 -9.67 7.13 1.60
CA ALA A 55 -9.07 7.14 2.93
C ALA A 55 -10.07 7.61 3.98
N ALA A 56 -10.85 8.63 3.66
CA ALA A 56 -11.81 9.21 4.61
C ALA A 56 -13.03 8.33 4.81
N LEU A 57 -13.58 7.83 3.71
CA LEU A 57 -14.84 7.07 3.75
C LEU A 57 -14.63 5.57 3.95
N GLY A 58 -13.45 5.09 3.66
CA GLY A 58 -13.19 3.66 3.60
C GLY A 58 -13.54 3.11 2.24
N SER A 59 -12.91 2.02 1.88
CA SER A 59 -13.13 1.41 0.57
C SER A 59 -12.55 0.00 0.57
N THR A 60 -12.86 -0.74 -0.47
CA THR A 60 -12.17 -2.00 -0.75
C THR A 60 -11.48 -1.84 -2.08
N ILE A 61 -10.19 -2.11 -2.12
CA ILE A 61 -9.42 -1.99 -3.36
C ILE A 61 -8.76 -3.33 -3.68
N GLU A 62 -8.44 -3.50 -4.96
CA GLU A 62 -7.68 -4.67 -5.39
C GLU A 62 -6.24 -4.26 -5.62
N ILE A 63 -5.32 -5.06 -5.11
CA ILE A 63 -3.89 -4.82 -5.28
C ILE A 63 -3.27 -6.03 -5.98
N PRO A 64 -2.16 -5.82 -6.70
CA PRO A 64 -1.48 -6.93 -7.33
C PRO A 64 -0.74 -7.77 -6.30
N THR A 65 -0.59 -9.05 -6.60
CA THR A 65 0.26 -9.95 -5.83
C THR A 65 1.39 -10.42 -6.72
N ILE A 66 2.47 -10.89 -6.09
CA ILE A 66 3.70 -11.21 -6.85
C ILE A 66 3.48 -12.34 -7.84
N ASP A 67 2.50 -13.19 -7.62
CA ASP A 67 2.22 -14.30 -8.52
C ASP A 67 1.39 -13.87 -9.74
N GLY A 68 1.13 -12.59 -9.89
CA GLY A 68 0.35 -12.07 -11.00
C GLY A 68 -1.14 -12.01 -10.74
N GLY A 69 -1.56 -12.38 -9.54
CA GLY A 69 -2.96 -12.33 -9.16
C GLY A 69 -3.34 -11.03 -8.51
N LYS A 70 -4.47 -11.06 -7.82
CA LYS A 70 -5.01 -9.89 -7.13
C LYS A 70 -5.43 -10.29 -5.73
N ALA A 71 -5.33 -9.33 -4.82
CA ALA A 71 -5.87 -9.50 -3.47
C ALA A 71 -6.73 -8.28 -3.15
N LYS A 72 -7.85 -8.52 -2.48
CA LYS A 72 -8.70 -7.42 -2.03
C LYS A 72 -8.27 -7.01 -0.64
N ILE A 73 -8.13 -5.71 -0.43
CA ILE A 73 -7.85 -5.20 0.90
C ILE A 73 -8.89 -4.17 1.27
N LYS A 74 -9.22 -4.16 2.54
CA LYS A 74 -10.21 -3.23 3.07
C LYS A 74 -9.49 -2.04 3.68
N ILE A 75 -9.86 -0.85 3.23
CA ILE A 75 -9.32 0.40 3.76
C ILE A 75 -10.35 0.92 4.76
N PRO A 76 -10.03 0.97 6.06
CA PRO A 76 -10.98 1.50 7.04
C PRO A 76 -11.22 2.98 6.84
N ALA A 77 -12.41 3.44 7.19
CA ALA A 77 -12.72 4.87 7.17
C ALA A 77 -11.77 5.60 8.12
N GLY A 78 -11.26 6.75 7.68
CA GLY A 78 -10.33 7.54 8.50
C GLY A 78 -8.89 7.07 8.43
N THR A 79 -8.54 6.26 7.44
CA THR A 79 -7.16 5.79 7.28
C THR A 79 -6.24 6.96 7.00
N GLN A 80 -5.19 7.07 7.78
CA GLN A 80 -4.20 8.13 7.63
C GLN A 80 -3.11 7.72 6.64
N SER A 81 -2.53 8.72 5.98
CA SER A 81 -1.44 8.46 5.04
C SER A 81 -0.26 7.84 5.78
N GLY A 82 0.35 6.83 5.19
CA GLY A 82 1.44 6.10 5.81
C GLY A 82 1.02 4.84 6.52
N LYS A 83 -0.28 4.57 6.58
CA LYS A 83 -0.78 3.35 7.22
C LYS A 83 -0.26 2.13 6.49
N GLN A 84 0.26 1.17 7.23
CA GLN A 84 0.80 -0.06 6.65
C GLN A 84 -0.14 -1.22 6.96
N LEU A 85 -0.43 -2.01 5.94
CA LEU A 85 -1.24 -3.21 6.06
C LEU A 85 -0.37 -4.43 5.77
N ARG A 86 -0.66 -5.52 6.44
CA ARG A 86 0.09 -6.76 6.27
C ARG A 86 -0.84 -7.83 5.69
N LEU A 87 -0.42 -8.41 4.58
CA LEU A 87 -1.13 -9.54 3.98
C LEU A 87 -0.28 -10.78 4.22
N LYS A 88 -0.74 -11.58 5.15
CA LYS A 88 -0.01 -12.75 5.59
C LYS A 88 0.07 -13.79 4.47
N GLY A 89 1.27 -14.29 4.23
CA GLY A 89 1.48 -15.35 3.25
C GLY A 89 1.47 -14.90 1.81
N LYS A 90 1.52 -13.59 1.53
CA LYS A 90 1.51 -13.08 0.16
C LYS A 90 2.88 -12.55 -0.27
N GLY A 91 3.92 -12.90 0.46
CA GLY A 91 5.29 -12.59 0.08
C GLY A 91 5.90 -13.67 -0.79
N MET A 92 7.21 -13.76 -0.73
CA MET A 92 7.97 -14.76 -1.48
C MET A 92 8.00 -16.08 -0.72
N PRO A 93 8.19 -17.21 -1.44
CA PRO A 93 8.31 -18.48 -0.75
C PRO A 93 9.59 -18.55 0.07
N PHE A 94 9.55 -19.27 1.16
CA PHE A 94 10.74 -19.50 1.95
C PHE A 94 11.71 -20.39 1.18
N ILE A 95 13.00 -20.12 1.31
CA ILE A 95 14.01 -20.93 0.66
C ILE A 95 14.05 -22.32 1.28
N ARG A 96 13.88 -22.37 2.59
CA ARG A 96 13.88 -23.63 3.33
C ARG A 96 12.54 -23.78 4.02
N GLY A 97 12.04 -25.01 4.04
CA GLY A 97 10.75 -25.29 4.61
C GLY A 97 9.63 -24.96 3.66
N SER A 98 8.44 -24.78 4.19
CA SER A 98 7.27 -24.48 3.38
C SER A 98 6.70 -23.14 3.81
N GLY A 99 5.87 -22.58 2.93
CA GLY A 99 5.18 -21.34 3.23
C GLY A 99 5.81 -20.15 2.55
N TYR A 100 5.27 -18.99 2.88
CA TYR A 100 5.60 -17.73 2.22
C TYR A 100 5.77 -16.65 3.26
N GLY A 101 6.59 -15.67 2.94
CA GLY A 101 6.65 -14.45 3.74
C GLY A 101 5.38 -13.63 3.56
N ASP A 102 5.43 -12.40 4.00
CA ASP A 102 4.26 -11.53 4.00
C ASP A 102 4.42 -10.39 3.00
N LEU A 103 3.30 -9.81 2.63
CA LEU A 103 3.29 -8.61 1.80
C LEU A 103 2.85 -7.44 2.67
N TYR A 104 3.65 -6.39 2.67
CA TYR A 104 3.35 -5.17 3.40
C TYR A 104 2.99 -4.08 2.40
N VAL A 105 1.84 -3.47 2.60
CA VAL A 105 1.33 -2.43 1.73
C VAL A 105 1.23 -1.15 2.54
N GLN A 106 1.96 -0.12 2.12
CA GLN A 106 1.85 1.18 2.74
C GLN A 106 0.88 2.03 1.94
N LEU A 107 -0.17 2.50 2.61
CA LEU A 107 -1.19 3.33 1.97
C LEU A 107 -0.78 4.80 2.06
N ASN A 108 -0.61 5.43 0.92
CA ASN A 108 -0.25 6.84 0.87
C ASN A 108 -1.39 7.61 0.23
N THR A 109 -1.93 8.57 0.96
CA THR A 109 -3.06 9.36 0.48
C THR A 109 -2.57 10.40 -0.52
N GLU A 110 -3.15 10.37 -1.71
CA GLU A 110 -2.83 11.36 -2.72
C GLU A 110 -3.85 12.48 -2.67
N VAL A 111 -3.37 13.71 -2.52
CA VAL A 111 -4.23 14.88 -2.61
C VAL A 111 -4.43 15.20 -4.09
N PRO A 112 -5.67 15.35 -4.56
CA PRO A 112 -5.89 15.63 -5.99
C PRO A 112 -5.29 16.96 -6.37
N ILE A 113 -4.58 16.97 -7.49
CA ILE A 113 -3.87 18.16 -7.93
C ILE A 113 -4.58 18.90 -9.07
N SER A 114 -5.64 18.33 -9.62
CA SER A 114 -6.34 18.94 -10.75
C SER A 114 -7.84 18.66 -10.59
N LEU A 115 -8.52 19.60 -9.97
CA LEU A 115 -9.95 19.47 -9.68
C LEU A 115 -10.78 20.08 -10.80
N ASN A 116 -11.83 19.40 -11.22
CA ASN A 116 -12.82 20.02 -12.09
C ASN A 116 -13.77 20.89 -11.25
N LYS A 117 -14.71 21.55 -11.90
CA LYS A 117 -15.59 22.50 -11.24
C LYS A 117 -16.45 21.83 -10.16
N GLU A 118 -17.01 20.70 -10.49
CA GLU A 118 -17.88 19.97 -9.56
C GLU A 118 -17.09 19.49 -8.34
N GLN A 119 -15.89 18.94 -8.56
CA GLN A 119 -15.05 18.48 -7.47
C GLN A 119 -14.67 19.63 -6.53
N LYS A 120 -14.35 20.78 -7.13
CA LYS A 120 -14.00 21.95 -6.34
C LYS A 120 -15.15 22.40 -5.47
N GLU A 121 -16.36 22.43 -6.04
CA GLU A 121 -17.54 22.82 -5.28
C GLU A 121 -17.82 21.88 -4.12
N LEU A 122 -17.67 20.57 -4.36
CA LEU A 122 -17.89 19.59 -3.30
C LEU A 122 -16.86 19.73 -2.18
N LEU A 123 -15.61 19.96 -2.53
CA LEU A 123 -14.58 20.12 -1.51
C LEU A 123 -14.75 21.44 -0.75
N GLU A 124 -15.23 22.49 -1.40
CA GLU A 124 -15.51 23.74 -0.70
C GLU A 124 -16.63 23.55 0.31
N LYS A 125 -17.68 22.82 -0.06
CA LYS A 125 -18.73 22.49 0.90
C LYS A 125 -18.19 21.70 2.06
N PHE A 126 -17.36 20.71 1.77
CA PHE A 126 -16.77 19.89 2.81
C PHE A 126 -15.95 20.76 3.77
N ARG A 127 -15.14 21.65 3.21
CA ARG A 127 -14.29 22.53 4.02
C ARG A 127 -15.14 23.40 4.97
N GLN A 128 -16.31 23.85 4.52
CA GLN A 128 -17.18 24.69 5.32
C GLN A 128 -17.76 23.96 6.54
N ILE A 129 -17.92 22.63 6.43
CA ILE A 129 -18.53 21.87 7.52
C ILE A 129 -17.50 21.06 8.32
N GLU A 130 -16.22 21.14 7.97
CA GLU A 130 -15.19 20.51 8.78
C GLU A 130 -15.19 21.12 10.18
N ASN A 131 -14.90 20.29 11.18
CA ASN A 131 -14.88 20.76 12.55
C ASN A 131 -13.87 19.96 13.36
N GLU A 132 -13.77 20.28 14.65
CA GLU A 132 -12.81 19.66 15.54
C GLU A 132 -12.99 18.16 15.68
N LYS A 133 -14.23 17.70 15.57
CA LYS A 133 -14.53 16.29 15.72
C LYS A 133 -14.04 15.49 14.51
N SER A 134 -14.15 16.07 13.32
CA SER A 134 -13.66 15.39 12.12
C SER A 134 -12.13 15.47 12.02
N ASN A 135 -11.52 16.52 12.56
CA ASN A 135 -10.08 16.75 12.42
C ASN A 135 -9.40 16.98 13.78
N PRO A 136 -9.34 15.93 14.63
CA PRO A 136 -8.87 16.12 15.99
C PRO A 136 -7.40 16.53 16.12
N SER A 137 -6.55 16.11 15.17
CA SER A 137 -5.13 16.48 15.22
C SER A 137 -4.93 17.96 14.95
N ILE A 138 -5.75 18.53 14.07
CA ILE A 138 -5.68 19.96 13.79
C ILE A 138 -6.08 20.74 15.05
N LYS A 139 -7.14 20.29 15.70
CA LYS A 139 -7.57 20.91 16.95
C LYS A 139 -6.47 20.90 17.99
N LYS A 140 -5.86 19.74 18.21
CA LYS A 140 -4.80 19.60 19.21
C LYS A 140 -3.62 20.50 18.93
N PHE A 141 -3.24 20.58 17.66
CA PHE A 141 -2.13 21.43 17.26
C PHE A 141 -2.38 22.88 17.61
N PHE A 142 -3.56 23.39 17.24
CA PHE A 142 -3.84 24.81 17.47
C PHE A 142 -4.11 25.15 18.94
N GLU A 143 -4.55 24.17 19.74
CA GLU A 143 -4.60 24.37 21.18
C GLU A 143 -3.21 24.56 21.76
N LYS A 144 -2.26 23.76 21.33
CA LYS A 144 -0.88 23.90 21.76
C LYS A 144 -0.29 25.23 21.29
N ALA A 145 -0.58 25.62 20.05
CA ALA A 145 -0.10 26.87 19.51
C ALA A 145 -0.63 28.06 20.29
N LYS A 146 -1.92 28.02 20.66
CA LYS A 146 -2.50 29.09 21.48
C LYS A 146 -1.80 29.20 22.83
N ASN A 147 -1.53 28.07 23.47
CA ASN A 147 -0.83 28.07 24.74
C ASN A 147 0.58 28.65 24.61
N PHE A 148 1.25 28.32 23.53
CA PHE A 148 2.58 28.83 23.26
C PHE A 148 2.55 30.36 23.05
N TRP A 149 1.57 30.85 22.30
CA TRP A 149 1.48 32.29 22.02
C TRP A 149 1.06 33.12 23.24
N LYS A 150 0.39 32.51 24.20
CA LYS A 150 0.02 33.21 25.43
C LYS A 150 1.20 33.46 26.36
N ASN A 151 2.20 32.61 26.25
CA ASN A 151 3.40 32.71 27.05
C ASN A 151 4.49 33.45 26.29
#